data_56e5e5153463c9f2c71aaf6641f91a12
#
_entry.id   56e5e5153463c9f2c71aaf6641f91a12
#
_cell.length_a   1.000
_cell.length_b   1.000
_cell.length_c   1.000
_cell.angle_alpha   90.00
_cell.angle_beta   90.00
_cell.angle_gamma   90.00
#
_symmetry.space_group_name_H-M   'P 1'
#
loop_
_entity.id
_entity.type
_entity.pdbx_description
1 polymer ?
#
loop_
_entity_poly.entity_id
_entity_poly.type
_entity_poly.pdbx_seq_one_letter_code
_entity_poly.pdbx_strand_id
1 'polypeptide(L)'
;PEIMHHHEGFDFVPGNRSLSAVEVGLVNVMSRETVLRRYVDSVKREYDYVLLDCRPSLGMLVINALSASDYVLVPVQADYLAAEGMTELVGTVRSVQRQINPRLKIGGVFLTMANETAFRRDIVNSVKENFGRRLPVLDTVIPSTVRLAEVSTADKSIFQHEPRGRAADAYRRLTKEVLEIGQKERSRTSDLGR
;
A
#
# COMPACT_ATOMS: atom_id res chain seq x y z
N PRO A 1 12.61 -16.40 -5.44
CA PRO A 1 11.94 -16.55 -4.14
C PRO A 1 10.86 -17.63 -4.28
N GLU A 2 10.71 -18.42 -3.25
CA GLU A 2 9.68 -19.46 -3.17
C GLU A 2 8.37 -18.83 -2.73
N ILE A 3 7.27 -19.15 -3.44
CA ILE A 3 5.92 -18.72 -3.07
C ILE A 3 5.40 -19.70 -2.04
N MET A 4 4.87 -19.17 -0.93
CA MET A 4 4.30 -19.95 0.14
C MET A 4 2.78 -19.76 0.17
N HIS A 5 2.03 -20.87 0.22
CA HIS A 5 0.58 -20.85 0.32
C HIS A 5 0.16 -20.69 1.79
N HIS A 6 -0.76 -19.77 2.06
CA HIS A 6 -1.28 -19.53 3.40
C HIS A 6 -2.69 -20.11 3.55
N HIS A 7 -2.97 -20.67 4.74
CA HIS A 7 -4.25 -21.32 5.04
C HIS A 7 -5.48 -20.39 4.96
N GLU A 8 -5.30 -19.05 5.01
CA GLU A 8 -6.36 -18.06 4.82
C GLU A 8 -6.64 -17.72 3.34
N GLY A 9 -6.08 -18.48 2.40
CA GLY A 9 -6.41 -18.36 0.98
C GLY A 9 -5.64 -17.27 0.23
N PHE A 10 -4.42 -16.95 0.66
CA PHE A 10 -3.49 -16.12 -0.09
C PHE A 10 -2.10 -16.75 -0.15
N ASP A 11 -1.32 -16.34 -1.09
CA ASP A 11 0.07 -16.74 -1.23
C ASP A 11 0.98 -15.59 -0.83
N PHE A 12 2.17 -15.88 -0.33
CA PHE A 12 3.11 -14.84 0.05
C PHE A 12 4.56 -15.23 -0.23
N VAL A 13 5.39 -14.22 -0.41
CA VAL A 13 6.84 -14.34 -0.50
C VAL A 13 7.42 -13.64 0.73
N PRO A 14 8.01 -14.38 1.67
CA PRO A 14 8.50 -13.79 2.90
C PRO A 14 9.73 -12.93 2.64
N GLY A 15 9.70 -11.70 3.18
CA GLY A 15 10.90 -10.89 3.31
C GLY A 15 11.73 -11.31 4.51
N ASN A 16 13.06 -11.24 4.38
CA ASN A 16 13.99 -11.52 5.47
C ASN A 16 15.12 -10.49 5.52
N ARG A 17 16.03 -10.65 6.48
CA ARG A 17 17.20 -9.76 6.64
C ARG A 17 18.12 -9.69 5.41
N SER A 18 18.10 -10.71 4.55
CA SER A 18 18.90 -10.73 3.31
C SER A 18 18.45 -9.65 2.31
N LEU A 19 17.23 -9.13 2.42
CA LEU A 19 16.77 -8.00 1.57
C LEU A 19 17.64 -6.74 1.73
N SER A 20 18.23 -6.51 2.91
CA SER A 20 19.15 -5.40 3.09
C SER A 20 20.46 -5.61 2.29
N ALA A 21 20.93 -6.84 2.18
CA ALA A 21 22.08 -7.18 1.34
C ALA A 21 21.73 -7.06 -0.16
N VAL A 22 20.52 -7.39 -0.55
CA VAL A 22 20.01 -7.20 -1.92
C VAL A 22 20.02 -5.72 -2.29
N GLU A 23 19.61 -4.83 -1.38
CA GLU A 23 19.62 -3.38 -1.63
C GLU A 23 21.02 -2.86 -1.94
N VAL A 24 22.03 -3.32 -1.20
CA VAL A 24 23.45 -3.02 -1.47
C VAL A 24 23.89 -3.62 -2.81
N GLY A 25 23.51 -4.88 -3.07
CA GLY A 25 23.86 -5.58 -4.31
C GLY A 25 23.29 -4.93 -5.57
N LEU A 26 22.10 -4.32 -5.47
CA LEU A 26 21.44 -3.65 -6.59
C LEU A 26 22.20 -2.41 -7.10
N VAL A 27 23.09 -1.84 -6.32
CA VAL A 27 23.85 -0.63 -6.71
C VAL A 27 24.56 -0.82 -8.06
N ASN A 28 25.10 -2.01 -8.31
CA ASN A 28 25.89 -2.33 -9.50
C ASN A 28 25.09 -3.08 -10.59
N VAL A 29 23.77 -3.24 -10.42
CA VAL A 29 22.93 -3.98 -11.39
C VAL A 29 22.36 -3.02 -12.44
N MET A 30 22.47 -3.37 -13.71
CA MET A 30 21.80 -2.62 -14.80
C MET A 30 20.27 -2.74 -14.66
N SER A 31 19.58 -1.62 -14.87
CA SER A 31 18.11 -1.54 -14.70
C SER A 31 17.63 -2.02 -13.32
N ARG A 32 18.43 -1.73 -12.30
CA ARG A 32 18.21 -2.11 -10.89
C ARG A 32 16.83 -1.72 -10.36
N GLU A 33 16.23 -0.69 -10.94
CA GLU A 33 14.92 -0.17 -10.56
C GLU A 33 13.74 -1.07 -10.98
N THR A 34 13.99 -2.04 -11.89
CA THR A 34 12.96 -2.89 -12.49
C THR A 34 13.11 -4.38 -12.18
N VAL A 35 13.99 -4.74 -11.27
CA VAL A 35 14.26 -6.15 -10.92
C VAL A 35 13.00 -6.83 -10.37
N LEU A 36 12.30 -6.18 -9.44
CA LEU A 36 11.06 -6.71 -8.88
C LEU A 36 9.93 -6.77 -9.92
N ARG A 37 9.86 -5.81 -10.85
CA ARG A 37 8.86 -5.82 -11.92
C ARG A 37 8.95 -7.11 -12.74
N ARG A 38 10.15 -7.54 -13.12
CA ARG A 38 10.34 -8.78 -13.89
C ARG A 38 9.80 -10.00 -13.15
N TYR A 39 10.01 -10.05 -11.84
CA TYR A 39 9.44 -11.13 -11.01
C TYR A 39 7.92 -11.04 -10.92
N VAL A 40 7.35 -9.88 -10.62
CA VAL A 40 5.90 -9.68 -10.57
C VAL A 40 5.26 -10.00 -11.92
N ASP A 41 5.86 -9.59 -13.03
CA ASP A 41 5.36 -9.88 -14.38
C ASP A 41 5.31 -11.37 -14.70
N SER A 42 6.17 -12.20 -14.08
CA SER A 42 6.17 -13.64 -14.28
C SER A 42 5.04 -14.38 -13.56
N VAL A 43 4.51 -13.80 -12.47
CA VAL A 43 3.49 -14.45 -11.61
C VAL A 43 2.12 -13.77 -11.64
N LYS A 44 2.03 -12.50 -11.99
CA LYS A 44 0.80 -11.68 -11.87
C LYS A 44 -0.43 -12.21 -12.61
N ARG A 45 -0.26 -13.10 -13.58
CA ARG A 45 -1.38 -13.72 -14.33
C ARG A 45 -2.14 -14.76 -13.50
N GLU A 46 -1.55 -15.22 -12.41
CA GLU A 46 -2.09 -16.24 -11.51
C GLU A 46 -2.87 -15.60 -10.35
N TYR A 47 -2.81 -14.25 -10.21
CA TYR A 47 -3.39 -13.52 -9.09
C TYR A 47 -4.27 -12.37 -9.55
N ASP A 48 -5.37 -12.16 -8.83
CA ASP A 48 -6.23 -10.97 -9.02
C ASP A 48 -5.56 -9.70 -8.52
N TYR A 49 -4.78 -9.81 -7.43
CA TYR A 49 -4.05 -8.72 -6.79
C TYR A 49 -2.69 -9.19 -6.29
N VAL A 50 -1.68 -8.34 -6.45
CA VAL A 50 -0.35 -8.51 -5.86
C VAL A 50 -0.10 -7.32 -4.94
N LEU A 51 0.09 -7.57 -3.65
CA LEU A 51 0.38 -6.54 -2.65
C LEU A 51 1.87 -6.53 -2.33
N LEU A 52 2.49 -5.37 -2.41
CA LEU A 52 3.90 -5.17 -2.08
C LEU A 52 3.97 -4.39 -0.77
N ASP A 53 4.22 -5.08 0.35
CA ASP A 53 4.44 -4.45 1.65
C ASP A 53 5.82 -3.82 1.70
N CYS A 54 5.87 -2.50 1.92
CA CYS A 54 7.08 -1.71 1.84
C CYS A 54 7.48 -1.13 3.18
N ARG A 55 8.78 -1.09 3.46
CA ARG A 55 9.31 -0.39 4.63
C ARG A 55 9.12 1.14 4.49
N PRO A 56 9.03 1.89 5.59
CA PRO A 56 8.92 3.34 5.58
C PRO A 56 10.26 4.00 5.26
N SER A 57 10.82 3.72 4.08
CA SER A 57 12.07 4.30 3.57
C SER A 57 11.92 4.50 2.07
N LEU A 58 12.59 5.48 1.49
CA LEU A 58 12.55 5.75 0.05
C LEU A 58 13.79 5.18 -0.67
N GLY A 59 14.29 4.02 -0.19
CA GLY A 59 15.42 3.32 -0.77
C GLY A 59 15.08 2.57 -2.07
N MET A 60 16.09 1.86 -2.61
CA MET A 60 15.99 1.15 -3.89
C MET A 60 14.90 0.07 -3.91
N LEU A 61 14.60 -0.55 -2.77
CA LEU A 61 13.53 -1.55 -2.68
C LEU A 61 12.16 -0.92 -2.90
N VAL A 62 11.90 0.27 -2.34
CA VAL A 62 10.64 1.00 -2.56
C VAL A 62 10.54 1.49 -4.01
N ILE A 63 11.64 1.95 -4.62
CA ILE A 63 11.67 2.30 -6.05
C ILE A 63 11.30 1.08 -6.90
N ASN A 64 11.82 -0.10 -6.58
CA ASN A 64 11.46 -1.36 -7.25
C ASN A 64 9.97 -1.70 -7.08
N ALA A 65 9.41 -1.54 -5.88
CA ALA A 65 8.00 -1.77 -5.64
C ALA A 65 7.12 -0.79 -6.45
N LEU A 66 7.41 0.50 -6.42
CA LEU A 66 6.73 1.52 -7.22
C LEU A 66 6.87 1.27 -8.74
N SER A 67 8.04 0.79 -9.15
CA SER A 67 8.29 0.41 -10.53
C SER A 67 7.39 -0.75 -10.99
N ALA A 68 7.13 -1.72 -10.12
CA ALA A 68 6.34 -2.90 -10.41
C ALA A 68 4.82 -2.73 -10.22
N SER A 69 4.38 -1.65 -9.56
CA SER A 69 3.00 -1.45 -9.15
C SER A 69 2.18 -0.63 -10.15
N ASP A 70 0.87 -0.85 -10.17
CA ASP A 70 -0.11 0.01 -10.85
C ASP A 70 -0.58 1.14 -9.92
N TYR A 71 -0.69 0.84 -8.61
CA TYR A 71 -1.13 1.78 -7.59
C TYR A 71 -0.25 1.77 -6.36
N VAL A 72 -0.14 2.93 -5.71
CA VAL A 72 0.41 3.06 -4.36
C VAL A 72 -0.69 3.52 -3.41
N LEU A 73 -0.86 2.83 -2.30
CA LEU A 73 -1.70 3.21 -1.17
C LEU A 73 -0.80 3.71 -0.05
N VAL A 74 -1.15 4.83 0.54
CA VAL A 74 -0.32 5.50 1.54
C VAL A 74 -1.03 5.52 2.90
N PRO A 75 -0.65 4.62 3.83
CA PRO A 75 -1.11 4.70 5.20
C PRO A 75 -0.44 5.87 5.93
N VAL A 76 -1.23 6.67 6.64
CA VAL A 76 -0.76 7.79 7.45
C VAL A 76 -1.25 7.60 8.88
N GLN A 77 -0.36 7.67 9.85
CA GLN A 77 -0.75 7.62 11.25
C GLN A 77 -1.52 8.89 11.64
N ALA A 78 -2.63 8.70 12.35
CA ALA A 78 -3.51 9.82 12.73
C ALA A 78 -2.86 10.80 13.72
N ASP A 79 -1.87 10.36 14.48
CA ASP A 79 -1.19 11.17 15.48
C ASP A 79 0.01 11.97 14.93
N TYR A 80 0.46 11.63 13.72
CA TYR A 80 1.65 12.23 13.11
C TYR A 80 1.42 12.61 11.65
N LEU A 81 0.89 13.79 11.44
CA LEU A 81 0.80 14.41 10.11
C LEU A 81 2.15 15.00 9.72
N ALA A 82 3.07 14.14 9.33
CA ALA A 82 4.33 14.57 8.71
C ALA A 82 4.06 15.08 7.29
N ALA A 83 3.62 16.31 7.15
CA ALA A 83 3.47 16.97 5.85
C ALA A 83 4.75 16.90 5.02
N GLU A 84 5.90 16.91 5.69
CA GLU A 84 7.21 16.80 5.07
C GLU A 84 7.44 15.42 4.44
N GLY A 85 7.23 14.34 5.19
CA GLY A 85 7.37 12.96 4.68
C GLY A 85 6.39 12.64 3.53
N MET A 86 5.16 13.18 3.58
CA MET A 86 4.21 13.07 2.46
C MET A 86 4.70 13.80 1.23
N THR A 87 5.30 14.97 1.37
CA THR A 87 5.84 15.74 0.24
C THR A 87 6.99 14.99 -0.43
N GLU A 88 7.88 14.40 0.35
CA GLU A 88 9.00 13.59 -0.14
C GLU A 88 8.51 12.31 -0.86
N LEU A 89 7.57 11.59 -0.26
CA LEU A 89 6.95 10.41 -0.88
C LEU A 89 6.28 10.75 -2.21
N VAL A 90 5.45 11.79 -2.25
CA VAL A 90 4.78 12.23 -3.49
C VAL A 90 5.81 12.66 -4.54
N GLY A 91 6.89 13.33 -4.14
CA GLY A 91 8.01 13.67 -5.01
C GLY A 91 8.66 12.43 -5.63
N THR A 92 8.92 11.41 -4.83
CA THR A 92 9.49 10.13 -5.26
C THR A 92 8.53 9.40 -6.21
N VAL A 93 7.26 9.29 -5.86
CA VAL A 93 6.25 8.67 -6.75
C VAL A 93 6.19 9.37 -8.10
N ARG A 94 6.18 10.71 -8.12
CA ARG A 94 6.19 11.48 -9.36
C ARG A 94 7.47 11.28 -10.20
N SER A 95 8.61 11.11 -9.56
CA SER A 95 9.87 10.81 -10.25
C SER A 95 9.83 9.43 -10.88
N VAL A 96 9.33 8.42 -10.17
CA VAL A 96 9.11 7.08 -10.72
C VAL A 96 8.09 7.10 -11.87
N GLN A 97 6.99 7.85 -11.74
CA GLN A 97 6.01 8.01 -12.82
C GLN A 97 6.65 8.58 -14.09
N ARG A 98 7.48 9.59 -13.97
CA ARG A 98 8.08 10.24 -15.14
C ARG A 98 9.17 9.43 -15.82
N GLN A 99 9.96 8.68 -15.04
CA GLN A 99 11.21 8.09 -15.53
C GLN A 99 11.15 6.57 -15.72
N ILE A 100 10.28 5.86 -14.95
CA ILE A 100 10.33 4.41 -14.85
C ILE A 100 8.98 3.75 -15.12
N ASN A 101 7.91 4.25 -14.50
CA ASN A 101 6.58 3.66 -14.58
C ASN A 101 5.48 4.72 -14.79
N PRO A 102 5.25 5.16 -16.03
CA PRO A 102 4.24 6.18 -16.33
C PRO A 102 2.80 5.78 -15.96
N ARG A 103 2.53 4.48 -15.77
CA ARG A 103 1.21 3.97 -15.40
C ARG A 103 0.93 3.99 -13.90
N LEU A 104 1.97 4.13 -13.06
CA LEU A 104 1.82 4.19 -11.62
C LEU A 104 0.88 5.34 -11.21
N LYS A 105 -0.05 5.08 -10.30
CA LYS A 105 -0.98 6.08 -9.77
C LYS A 105 -0.96 6.05 -8.24
N ILE A 106 -1.23 7.19 -7.61
CA ILE A 106 -1.57 7.22 -6.19
C ILE A 106 -3.03 6.84 -6.08
N GLY A 107 -3.30 5.62 -5.58
CA GLY A 107 -4.63 5.08 -5.40
C GLY A 107 -5.37 5.74 -4.24
N GLY A 108 -4.67 6.04 -3.16
CA GLY A 108 -5.26 6.76 -2.03
C GLY A 108 -4.34 6.90 -0.84
N VAL A 109 -4.66 7.92 -0.06
CA VAL A 109 -4.13 8.13 1.29
C VAL A 109 -5.21 7.76 2.28
N PHE A 110 -4.90 6.97 3.31
CA PHE A 110 -5.85 6.61 4.35
C PHE A 110 -5.22 6.71 5.74
N LEU A 111 -6.06 7.00 6.73
CA LEU A 111 -5.60 7.12 8.12
C LEU A 111 -5.58 5.77 8.81
N THR A 112 -4.54 5.55 9.60
CA THR A 112 -4.37 4.35 10.43
C THR A 112 -3.99 4.73 11.86
N MET A 113 -4.08 3.78 12.79
CA MET A 113 -3.79 3.93 14.22
C MET A 113 -4.58 5.07 14.88
N ALA A 114 -5.78 5.37 14.39
CA ALA A 114 -6.60 6.45 14.92
C ALA A 114 -7.22 6.09 16.27
N ASN A 115 -6.99 6.91 17.28
CA ASN A 115 -7.65 6.84 18.58
C ASN A 115 -9.10 7.33 18.52
N GLU A 116 -9.96 6.94 19.47
CA GLU A 116 -11.43 7.18 19.44
C GLU A 116 -11.88 8.62 19.72
N THR A 117 -10.99 9.55 19.93
CA THR A 117 -11.31 10.90 20.35
C THR A 117 -11.96 11.76 19.25
N ALA A 118 -12.65 12.84 19.63
CA ALA A 118 -13.21 13.87 18.74
C ALA A 118 -12.19 14.43 17.74
N PHE A 119 -10.93 14.38 18.08
CA PHE A 119 -9.75 14.71 17.29
C PHE A 119 -9.65 13.94 15.94
N ARG A 120 -10.28 12.77 15.83
CA ARG A 120 -10.29 11.97 14.59
C ARG A 120 -10.92 12.71 13.41
N ARG A 121 -12.03 13.42 13.62
CA ARG A 121 -12.69 14.18 12.55
C ARG A 121 -11.82 15.35 12.08
N ASP A 122 -11.18 16.02 13.02
CA ASP A 122 -10.32 17.17 12.72
C ASP A 122 -9.09 16.73 11.92
N ILE A 123 -8.51 15.57 12.24
CA ILE A 123 -7.39 14.99 11.48
C ILE A 123 -7.83 14.58 10.06
N VAL A 124 -8.96 13.90 9.92
CA VAL A 124 -9.49 13.54 8.58
C VAL A 124 -9.72 14.80 7.76
N ASN A 125 -10.34 15.84 8.34
CA ASN A 125 -10.58 17.11 7.67
C ASN A 125 -9.26 17.80 7.31
N SER A 126 -8.30 17.85 8.22
CA SER A 126 -6.98 18.41 7.97
C SER A 126 -6.23 17.70 6.84
N VAL A 127 -6.29 16.36 6.78
CA VAL A 127 -5.72 15.59 5.65
C VAL A 127 -6.44 15.92 4.36
N LYS A 128 -7.78 15.98 4.37
CA LYS A 128 -8.57 16.33 3.18
C LYS A 128 -8.29 17.77 2.71
N GLU A 129 -8.15 18.71 3.62
CA GLU A 129 -7.84 20.12 3.31
C GLU A 129 -6.43 20.29 2.77
N ASN A 130 -5.44 19.67 3.39
CA ASN A 130 -4.03 19.83 3.01
C ASN A 130 -3.65 19.01 1.76
N PHE A 131 -4.21 17.84 1.60
CA PHE A 131 -3.82 16.89 0.55
C PHE A 131 -4.94 16.54 -0.44
N GLY A 132 -6.22 16.64 -0.05
CA GLY A 132 -7.35 16.17 -0.85
C GLY A 132 -7.53 16.87 -2.21
N ARG A 133 -6.98 18.07 -2.38
CA ARG A 133 -6.94 18.75 -3.68
C ARG A 133 -5.90 18.16 -4.64
N ARG A 134 -4.93 17.40 -4.14
CA ARG A 134 -3.77 16.90 -4.88
C ARG A 134 -3.70 15.38 -4.91
N LEU A 135 -4.29 14.72 -3.92
CA LEU A 135 -4.25 13.27 -3.70
C LEU A 135 -5.65 12.76 -3.34
N PRO A 136 -6.06 11.58 -3.82
CA PRO A 136 -7.27 10.93 -3.34
C PRO A 136 -7.10 10.55 -1.86
N VAL A 137 -8.02 11.00 -1.01
CA VAL A 137 -8.06 10.63 0.41
C VAL A 137 -9.24 9.70 0.62
N LEU A 138 -8.98 8.49 1.11
CA LEU A 138 -9.99 7.48 1.36
C LEU A 138 -10.79 7.83 2.62
N ASP A 139 -12.05 7.42 2.64
CA ASP A 139 -12.94 7.72 3.78
C ASP A 139 -12.72 6.78 4.96
N THR A 140 -12.23 5.58 4.70
CA THR A 140 -11.95 4.60 5.74
C THR A 140 -10.76 4.99 6.59
N VAL A 141 -10.95 4.87 7.90
CA VAL A 141 -9.93 5.06 8.93
C VAL A 141 -9.77 3.76 9.71
N ILE A 142 -8.53 3.26 9.81
CA ILE A 142 -8.21 2.07 10.60
C ILE A 142 -7.99 2.48 12.06
N PRO A 143 -8.81 1.97 13.00
CA PRO A 143 -8.68 2.32 14.42
C PRO A 143 -7.46 1.65 15.06
N SER A 144 -6.89 2.29 16.07
CA SER A 144 -5.99 1.63 17.01
C SER A 144 -6.82 0.80 17.99
N THR A 145 -6.57 -0.50 18.06
CA THR A 145 -7.23 -1.43 19.00
C THR A 145 -6.23 -2.41 19.57
N VAL A 146 -6.45 -2.84 20.83
CA VAL A 146 -5.63 -3.87 21.46
C VAL A 146 -5.70 -5.18 20.67
N ARG A 147 -6.89 -5.53 20.16
CA ARG A 147 -7.10 -6.73 19.35
C ARG A 147 -6.28 -6.75 18.07
N LEU A 148 -6.13 -5.58 17.43
CA LEU A 148 -5.29 -5.46 16.24
C LEU A 148 -3.80 -5.61 16.56
N ALA A 149 -3.36 -5.15 17.74
CA ALA A 149 -1.98 -5.36 18.19
C ALA A 149 -1.70 -6.83 18.54
N GLU A 150 -2.68 -7.59 19.04
CA GLU A 150 -2.56 -9.01 19.37
C GLU A 150 -2.40 -9.90 18.11
N VAL A 151 -2.87 -9.47 16.95
CA VAL A 151 -2.80 -10.23 15.67
C VAL A 151 -1.37 -10.66 15.35
N SER A 152 -0.38 -9.80 15.60
CA SER A 152 1.04 -10.10 15.33
C SER A 152 1.60 -11.26 16.14
N THR A 153 0.95 -11.64 17.25
CA THR A 153 1.35 -12.75 18.13
C THR A 153 0.42 -13.96 18.03
N ALA A 154 -0.75 -13.78 17.41
CA ALA A 154 -1.80 -14.79 17.37
C ALA A 154 -1.72 -15.71 16.14
N ASP A 155 -0.83 -15.45 15.19
CA ASP A 155 -0.71 -16.16 13.90
C ASP A 155 -2.06 -16.33 13.19
N LYS A 156 -2.88 -15.29 13.24
CA LYS A 156 -4.21 -15.21 12.63
C LYS A 156 -4.45 -13.80 12.10
N SER A 157 -5.23 -13.67 11.03
CA SER A 157 -5.67 -12.35 10.60
C SER A 157 -6.65 -11.74 11.60
N ILE A 158 -6.86 -10.43 11.53
CA ILE A 158 -7.92 -9.76 12.31
C ILE A 158 -9.29 -10.33 11.99
N PHE A 159 -9.50 -10.87 10.78
CA PHE A 159 -10.76 -11.48 10.36
C PHE A 159 -11.02 -12.82 11.04
N GLN A 160 -9.98 -13.54 11.46
CA GLN A 160 -10.12 -14.73 12.28
C GLN A 160 -10.09 -14.42 13.79
N HIS A 161 -9.25 -13.47 14.21
CA HIS A 161 -9.05 -13.13 15.60
C HIS A 161 -10.28 -12.40 16.21
N GLU A 162 -10.81 -11.41 15.49
CA GLU A 162 -12.00 -10.63 15.90
C GLU A 162 -12.89 -10.32 14.68
N PRO A 163 -13.60 -11.33 14.12
CA PRO A 163 -14.30 -11.19 12.83
C PRO A 163 -15.40 -10.14 12.82
N ARG A 164 -16.00 -9.81 13.97
CA ARG A 164 -17.03 -8.77 14.14
C ARG A 164 -16.50 -7.50 14.80
N GLY A 165 -15.19 -7.39 14.94
CA GLY A 165 -14.55 -6.25 15.57
C GLY A 165 -14.48 -5.04 14.66
N ARG A 166 -14.33 -3.85 15.28
CA ARG A 166 -14.25 -2.58 14.56
C ARG A 166 -13.07 -2.49 13.61
N ALA A 167 -11.95 -3.12 13.95
CA ALA A 167 -10.78 -3.18 13.08
C ALA A 167 -11.06 -4.03 11.83
N ALA A 168 -11.67 -5.22 12.00
CA ALA A 168 -12.06 -6.08 10.88
C ALA A 168 -13.05 -5.36 9.93
N ASP A 169 -14.04 -4.65 10.49
CA ASP A 169 -14.98 -3.87 9.69
C ASP A 169 -14.32 -2.69 8.96
N ALA A 170 -13.35 -2.04 9.59
CA ALA A 170 -12.58 -0.98 8.94
C ALA A 170 -11.76 -1.53 7.76
N TYR A 171 -11.07 -2.65 7.93
CA TYR A 171 -10.35 -3.30 6.83
C TYR A 171 -11.27 -3.75 5.70
N ARG A 172 -12.48 -4.27 5.99
CA ARG A 172 -13.47 -4.60 4.94
C ARG A 172 -13.90 -3.36 4.15
N ARG A 173 -14.11 -2.22 4.82
CA ARG A 173 -14.43 -0.95 4.14
C ARG A 173 -13.27 -0.47 3.29
N LEU A 174 -12.04 -0.50 3.83
CA LEU A 174 -10.84 -0.15 3.07
C LEU A 174 -10.70 -1.01 1.82
N THR A 175 -10.90 -2.33 1.95
CA THR A 175 -10.87 -3.25 0.81
C THR A 175 -11.88 -2.84 -0.26
N LYS A 176 -13.11 -2.49 0.13
CA LYS A 176 -14.13 -2.02 -0.81
C LYS A 176 -13.69 -0.78 -1.58
N GLU A 177 -13.18 0.24 -0.88
CA GLU A 177 -12.69 1.46 -1.52
C GLU A 177 -11.54 1.16 -2.50
N VAL A 178 -10.61 0.28 -2.14
CA VAL A 178 -9.50 -0.13 -2.99
C VAL A 178 -9.98 -0.88 -4.24
N LEU A 179 -10.93 -1.80 -4.09
CA LEU A 179 -11.53 -2.52 -5.21
C LEU A 179 -12.24 -1.58 -6.20
N GLU A 180 -12.95 -0.56 -5.70
CA GLU A 180 -13.61 0.45 -6.53
C GLU A 180 -12.61 1.27 -7.35
N ILE A 181 -11.42 1.57 -6.80
CA ILE A 181 -10.34 2.26 -7.55
C ILE A 181 -9.94 1.42 -8.76
N GLY A 182 -9.68 0.12 -8.57
CA GLY A 182 -9.30 -0.79 -9.65
C GLY A 182 -10.41 -0.96 -10.72
N GLN A 183 -11.69 -1.01 -10.31
CA GLN A 183 -12.82 -1.17 -11.22
C GLN A 183 -13.04 0.07 -12.10
N LYS A 184 -12.99 1.26 -11.54
CA LYS A 184 -13.14 2.53 -12.28
C LYS A 184 -12.12 2.67 -13.42
N GLU A 185 -10.93 2.14 -13.24
CA GLU A 185 -9.89 2.18 -14.27
C GLU A 185 -10.10 1.14 -15.37
N ARG A 186 -10.51 -0.07 -15.02
CA ARG A 186 -10.84 -1.12 -16.00
C ARG A 186 -11.95 -0.65 -16.95
N SER A 187 -12.98 0.04 -16.42
CA SER A 187 -14.05 0.64 -17.21
C SER A 187 -13.53 1.73 -18.15
N ARG A 188 -12.68 2.64 -17.66
CA ARG A 188 -12.10 3.72 -18.49
C ARG A 188 -11.22 3.20 -19.61
N THR A 189 -10.48 2.13 -19.38
CA THR A 189 -9.59 1.54 -20.40
C THR A 189 -10.39 0.82 -21.47
N SER A 190 -11.53 0.21 -21.13
CA SER A 190 -12.44 -0.41 -22.11
C SER A 190 -13.15 0.60 -23.01
N ASP A 191 -13.43 1.81 -22.51
CA ASP A 191 -14.11 2.87 -23.29
C ASP A 191 -13.16 3.61 -24.24
N LEU A 192 -11.86 3.63 -23.95
CA LEU A 192 -10.83 4.23 -24.80
C LEU A 192 -10.33 3.28 -25.92
N GLY A 193 -10.71 2.01 -25.86
CA GLY A 193 -10.35 0.98 -26.85
C GLY A 193 -11.45 0.69 -27.88
N ARG A 194 -12.51 1.48 -27.88
CA ARG A 194 -13.57 1.46 -28.92
C ARG A 194 -13.50 2.72 -29.76
#